data_1d20b54d47f4675d518040ab4a5d6bef
#
_entry.id   1d20b54d47f4675d518040ab4a5d6bef
#
_cell.length_a   1.000
_cell.length_b   1.000
_cell.length_c   1.000
_cell.angle_alpha   90.00
_cell.angle_beta   90.00
_cell.angle_gamma   90.00
#
_symmetry.space_group_name_H-M   'P 1'
#
loop_
_entity.id
_entity.type
_entity.pdbx_description
1 polymer ?
#
loop_
_entity_poly.entity_id
_entity_poly.type
_entity_poly.pdbx_seq_one_letter_code
_entity_poly.pdbx_strand_id
1 'polypeptide(L)'
;MLFRSSDWRFKTHLANLPIYYEYQADGIDDTDAIKGTYLDNYKNVFDLYITDSTCDGAELSAKTADDSRNEFINGDAVFYQNGSWEYGELSKTYSDDELAMIPIYFGVDDENEGLATGTENFWCVNKEASEEDIQATLDFMNWCVTSEDGTKAMSEDMGFTIPFKTAQEPTNVF
;
A
#
# COMPACT_ATOMS: atom_id res chain seq x y z
N MET A 1 -5.60 15.23 8.48
CA MET A 1 -5.58 13.83 7.98
C MET A 1 -5.74 12.91 9.16
N LEU A 2 -6.65 11.94 9.13
CA LEU A 2 -6.74 10.91 10.15
C LEU A 2 -5.85 9.74 9.74
N PHE A 3 -4.88 9.42 10.57
CA PHE A 3 -4.00 8.29 10.37
C PHE A 3 -4.33 7.19 11.38
N ARG A 4 -4.78 6.03 10.89
CA ARG A 4 -5.06 4.89 11.76
C ARG A 4 -3.76 4.27 12.24
N SER A 5 -3.68 3.95 13.53
CA SER A 5 -2.59 3.17 14.11
C SER A 5 -2.64 1.68 13.72
N SER A 6 -2.70 1.39 12.44
CA SER A 6 -2.44 0.03 11.97
C SER A 6 -0.95 -0.17 11.88
N ASP A 7 -0.47 -1.17 12.56
CA ASP A 7 0.93 -1.56 12.65
C ASP A 7 1.63 -1.61 11.28
N TRP A 8 0.95 -2.16 10.26
CA TRP A 8 1.44 -2.27 8.89
C TRP A 8 1.71 -0.93 8.21
N ARG A 9 0.91 0.13 8.49
CA ARG A 9 1.12 1.46 7.89
C ARG A 9 2.45 2.06 8.32
N PHE A 10 2.78 1.93 9.61
CA PHE A 10 4.08 2.38 10.12
C PHE A 10 5.23 1.53 9.62
N LYS A 11 5.07 0.21 9.63
CA LYS A 11 6.12 -0.74 9.30
C LYS A 11 6.37 -0.81 7.80
N THR A 12 5.32 -0.99 7.01
CA THR A 12 5.48 -1.29 5.58
C THR A 12 5.39 -0.05 4.69
N HIS A 13 4.63 0.97 5.07
CA HIS A 13 4.52 2.17 4.25
C HIS A 13 5.48 3.27 4.68
N LEU A 14 5.54 3.62 5.96
CA LEU A 14 6.34 4.76 6.40
C LEU A 14 7.79 4.39 6.75
N ALA A 15 8.00 3.34 7.55
CA ALA A 15 9.34 2.97 7.99
C ALA A 15 10.22 2.37 6.87
N ASN A 16 9.61 1.86 5.81
CA ASN A 16 10.36 1.38 4.65
C ASN A 16 11.01 2.52 3.84
N LEU A 17 10.42 3.72 3.81
CA LEU A 17 10.95 4.84 3.03
C LEU A 17 12.40 5.20 3.38
N PRO A 18 12.75 5.50 4.65
CA PRO A 18 14.13 5.81 5.01
C PRO A 18 15.11 4.66 4.73
N ILE A 19 14.66 3.41 4.90
CA ILE A 19 15.46 2.23 4.61
C ILE A 19 15.70 2.09 3.11
N TYR A 20 14.66 2.25 2.31
CA TYR A 20 14.73 2.20 0.85
C TYR A 20 15.73 3.22 0.30
N TYR A 21 15.62 4.48 0.70
CA TYR A 21 16.54 5.53 0.24
C TYR A 21 17.98 5.33 0.74
N GLU A 22 18.15 4.81 1.96
CA GLU A 22 19.49 4.47 2.48
C GLU A 22 20.12 3.34 1.64
N TYR A 23 19.36 2.30 1.30
CA TYR A 23 19.82 1.21 0.45
C TYR A 23 20.17 1.68 -0.96
N GLN A 24 19.34 2.53 -1.54
CA GLN A 24 19.62 3.14 -2.86
C GLN A 24 20.90 3.96 -2.84
N ALA A 25 21.10 4.81 -1.83
CA ALA A 25 22.28 5.63 -1.69
C ALA A 25 23.57 4.82 -1.47
N ASP A 26 23.47 3.71 -0.76
CA ASP A 26 24.60 2.83 -0.47
C ASP A 26 24.82 1.76 -1.55
N GLY A 27 23.87 1.55 -2.47
CA GLY A 27 23.95 0.51 -3.51
C GLY A 27 23.93 -0.91 -2.94
N ILE A 28 23.13 -1.15 -1.89
CA ILE A 28 23.00 -2.43 -1.19
C ILE A 28 21.55 -2.92 -1.18
N ASP A 29 21.37 -4.22 -1.01
CA ASP A 29 20.05 -4.87 -0.93
C ASP A 29 19.76 -5.43 0.48
N ASP A 30 20.78 -5.48 1.36
CA ASP A 30 20.70 -6.04 2.71
C ASP A 30 21.73 -5.42 3.64
N THR A 31 21.43 -5.37 4.95
CA THR A 31 22.38 -4.93 5.99
C THR A 31 21.98 -5.49 7.35
N ASP A 32 23.00 -5.78 8.19
CA ASP A 32 22.78 -6.14 9.60
C ASP A 32 22.28 -4.96 10.46
N ALA A 33 22.53 -3.71 10.02
CA ALA A 33 22.10 -2.51 10.74
C ALA A 33 21.96 -1.31 9.80
N ILE A 34 20.84 -0.60 9.91
CA ILE A 34 20.62 0.67 9.20
C ILE A 34 21.48 1.78 9.84
N LYS A 35 21.93 2.73 9.04
CA LYS A 35 22.72 3.91 9.49
C LYS A 35 21.86 5.02 10.05
N GLY A 36 20.59 5.09 9.59
CA GLY A 36 19.67 6.15 9.95
C GLY A 36 19.93 7.46 9.20
N THR A 37 20.46 7.38 7.98
CA THR A 37 20.80 8.54 7.16
C THR A 37 19.61 9.48 6.94
N TYR A 38 18.41 8.94 6.80
CA TYR A 38 17.18 9.68 6.49
C TYR A 38 16.20 9.80 7.67
N LEU A 39 16.70 9.82 8.91
CA LEU A 39 15.85 9.96 10.09
C LEU A 39 15.10 11.29 10.16
N ASP A 40 15.71 12.39 9.70
CA ASP A 40 15.04 13.70 9.68
C ASP A 40 13.89 13.72 8.66
N ASN A 41 14.08 13.10 7.50
CA ASN A 41 13.01 12.93 6.49
C ASN A 41 11.88 12.06 7.05
N TYR A 42 12.23 10.95 7.73
CA TYR A 42 11.24 10.09 8.37
C TYR A 42 10.47 10.85 9.47
N LYS A 43 11.14 11.68 10.26
CA LYS A 43 10.49 12.52 11.25
C LYS A 43 9.47 13.48 10.62
N ASN A 44 9.79 14.10 9.48
CA ASN A 44 8.86 14.98 8.79
C ASN A 44 7.61 14.22 8.33
N VAL A 45 7.77 13.01 7.79
CA VAL A 45 6.63 12.14 7.43
C VAL A 45 5.84 11.75 8.68
N PHE A 46 6.52 11.40 9.78
CA PHE A 46 5.85 11.07 11.03
C PHE A 46 5.05 12.27 11.56
N ASP A 47 5.61 13.48 11.54
CA ASP A 47 4.92 14.69 11.97
C ASP A 47 3.67 14.93 11.11
N LEU A 48 3.78 14.81 9.78
CA LEU A 48 2.64 14.97 8.87
C LEU A 48 1.49 14.01 9.19
N TYR A 49 1.79 12.77 9.50
CA TYR A 49 0.77 11.73 9.68
C TYR A 49 0.28 11.59 11.14
N ILE A 50 1.10 11.91 12.10
CA ILE A 50 0.80 11.71 13.52
C ILE A 50 0.58 13.05 14.23
N THR A 51 1.57 13.94 14.16
CA THR A 51 1.55 15.20 14.89
C THR A 51 0.48 16.14 14.34
N ASP A 52 0.36 16.21 13.02
CA ASP A 52 -0.60 17.06 12.29
C ASP A 52 -1.89 16.31 11.93
N SER A 53 -2.16 15.18 12.59
CA SER A 53 -3.40 14.43 12.39
C SER A 53 -4.62 15.25 12.82
N THR A 54 -5.79 14.89 12.31
CA THR A 54 -7.08 15.49 12.68
C THR A 54 -7.51 15.17 14.11
N CYS A 55 -6.87 14.19 14.75
CA CYS A 55 -7.09 13.87 16.15
C CYS A 55 -5.75 13.80 16.90
N ASP A 56 -5.81 13.87 18.22
CA ASP A 56 -4.64 13.70 19.08
C ASP A 56 -3.94 12.35 18.80
N GLY A 57 -2.62 12.36 18.72
CA GLY A 57 -1.83 11.15 18.46
C GLY A 57 -2.09 10.02 19.45
N ALA A 58 -2.43 10.34 20.70
CA ALA A 58 -2.81 9.35 21.73
C ALA A 58 -4.13 8.63 21.40
N GLU A 59 -5.02 9.25 20.64
CA GLU A 59 -6.32 8.70 20.26
C GLU A 59 -6.25 7.85 18.99
N LEU A 60 -5.19 8.00 18.20
CA LEU A 60 -5.03 7.28 16.93
C LEU A 60 -5.14 5.77 17.07
N SER A 61 -4.70 5.21 18.21
CA SER A 61 -4.77 3.77 18.47
C SER A 61 -6.20 3.23 18.55
N ALA A 62 -7.17 4.06 18.88
CA ALA A 62 -8.58 3.70 18.97
C ALA A 62 -9.32 3.85 17.61
N LYS A 63 -8.72 4.54 16.64
CA LYS A 63 -9.35 4.77 15.33
C LYS A 63 -9.31 3.52 14.45
N THR A 64 -10.35 3.32 13.67
CA THR A 64 -10.50 2.20 12.75
C THR A 64 -10.16 2.58 11.30
N ALA A 65 -10.07 1.61 10.39
CA ALA A 65 -9.93 1.89 8.96
C ALA A 65 -11.12 2.68 8.42
N ASP A 66 -12.32 2.34 8.92
CA ASP A 66 -13.55 3.00 8.50
C ASP A 66 -13.59 4.46 9.00
N ASP A 67 -13.06 4.76 10.20
CA ASP A 67 -12.97 6.15 10.67
C ASP A 67 -12.13 6.99 9.72
N SER A 68 -10.95 6.53 9.30
CA SER A 68 -10.09 7.27 8.39
C SER A 68 -10.66 7.37 6.96
N ARG A 69 -11.31 6.32 6.48
CA ARG A 69 -12.02 6.34 5.19
C ARG A 69 -13.18 7.32 5.21
N ASN A 70 -14.01 7.27 6.26
CA ASN A 70 -15.17 8.14 6.39
C ASN A 70 -14.77 9.63 6.50
N GLU A 71 -13.67 9.95 7.17
CA GLU A 71 -13.16 11.30 7.23
C GLU A 71 -12.81 11.84 5.83
N PHE A 72 -12.18 11.01 4.99
CA PHE A 72 -11.90 11.37 3.60
C PHE A 72 -13.20 11.48 2.77
N ILE A 73 -14.09 10.50 2.86
CA ILE A 73 -15.37 10.47 2.14
C ILE A 73 -16.26 11.67 2.50
N ASN A 74 -16.23 12.10 3.77
CA ASN A 74 -17.02 13.25 4.24
C ASN A 74 -16.39 14.60 3.87
N GLY A 75 -15.17 14.62 3.31
CA GLY A 75 -14.44 15.83 2.96
C GLY A 75 -13.75 16.51 4.15
N ASP A 76 -13.66 15.83 5.30
CA ASP A 76 -12.94 16.34 6.47
C ASP A 76 -11.42 16.24 6.30
N ALA A 77 -10.96 15.37 5.42
CA ALA A 77 -9.56 15.20 5.03
C ALA A 77 -9.39 15.26 3.50
N VAL A 78 -8.39 16.01 3.04
CA VAL A 78 -8.02 16.10 1.61
C VAL A 78 -7.08 14.94 1.21
N PHE A 79 -6.26 14.48 2.14
CA PHE A 79 -5.32 13.38 1.91
C PHE A 79 -5.69 12.17 2.75
N TYR A 80 -5.65 11.00 2.10
CA TYR A 80 -5.91 9.71 2.72
C TYR A 80 -4.79 8.73 2.39
N GLN A 81 -4.01 8.35 3.38
CA GLN A 81 -2.92 7.40 3.18
C GLN A 81 -3.45 5.97 3.20
N ASN A 82 -3.41 5.30 2.06
CA ASN A 82 -3.82 3.91 1.92
C ASN A 82 -3.22 3.33 0.62
N GLY A 83 -3.83 2.30 0.05
CA GLY A 83 -3.40 1.67 -1.18
C GLY A 83 -4.53 1.54 -2.21
N SER A 84 -4.18 1.07 -3.41
CA SER A 84 -5.09 0.93 -4.55
C SER A 84 -6.34 0.09 -4.26
N TRP A 85 -6.30 -0.82 -3.29
CA TRP A 85 -7.46 -1.61 -2.84
C TRP A 85 -8.62 -0.77 -2.28
N GLU A 86 -8.40 0.49 -1.91
CA GLU A 86 -9.47 1.38 -1.45
C GLU A 86 -10.33 1.95 -2.58
N TYR A 87 -9.88 1.83 -3.83
CA TYR A 87 -10.63 2.35 -4.97
C TYR A 87 -12.09 1.87 -4.99
N GLY A 88 -12.34 0.57 -4.75
CA GLY A 88 -13.68 0.00 -4.72
C GLY A 88 -14.63 0.61 -3.68
N GLU A 89 -14.10 1.17 -2.59
CA GLU A 89 -14.90 1.89 -1.60
C GLU A 89 -15.04 3.39 -1.94
N LEU A 90 -13.96 4.01 -2.39
CA LEU A 90 -13.95 5.45 -2.71
C LEU A 90 -14.79 5.78 -3.95
N SER A 91 -14.77 4.92 -4.97
CA SER A 91 -15.55 5.08 -6.21
C SER A 91 -17.06 5.00 -6.03
N LYS A 92 -17.55 4.58 -4.86
CA LYS A 92 -18.98 4.66 -4.50
C LYS A 92 -19.45 6.11 -4.23
N THR A 93 -18.50 7.00 -3.93
CA THR A 93 -18.79 8.40 -3.57
C THR A 93 -18.16 9.38 -4.54
N TYR A 94 -16.97 9.10 -5.01
CA TYR A 94 -16.19 9.98 -5.89
C TYR A 94 -16.06 9.37 -7.29
N SER A 95 -16.07 10.21 -8.30
CA SER A 95 -15.73 9.87 -9.68
C SER A 95 -14.19 9.91 -9.88
N ASP A 96 -13.71 9.32 -10.96
CA ASP A 96 -12.27 9.24 -11.26
C ASP A 96 -11.60 10.61 -11.43
N ASP A 97 -12.34 11.62 -11.85
CA ASP A 97 -11.85 12.99 -11.99
C ASP A 97 -11.76 13.77 -10.66
N GLU A 98 -12.31 13.21 -9.58
CA GLU A 98 -12.23 13.76 -8.22
C GLU A 98 -11.15 13.07 -7.38
N LEU A 99 -10.58 11.96 -7.86
CA LEU A 99 -9.56 11.17 -7.17
C LEU A 99 -8.20 11.27 -7.86
N ALA A 100 -7.14 11.19 -7.07
CA ALA A 100 -5.79 11.02 -7.57
C ALA A 100 -4.96 10.21 -6.57
N MET A 101 -4.09 9.32 -7.08
CA MET A 101 -3.09 8.64 -6.27
C MET A 101 -1.75 9.34 -6.45
N ILE A 102 -1.12 9.71 -5.35
CA ILE A 102 0.18 10.39 -5.34
C ILE A 102 1.17 9.66 -4.45
N PRO A 103 2.47 9.73 -4.72
CA PRO A 103 3.50 9.20 -3.82
C PRO A 103 3.44 9.81 -2.42
N ILE A 104 3.90 9.05 -1.41
CA ILE A 104 4.18 9.62 -0.10
C ILE A 104 5.42 10.50 -0.24
N TYR A 105 5.27 11.81 -0.03
CA TYR A 105 6.39 12.74 -0.11
C TYR A 105 7.41 12.49 0.99
N PHE A 106 8.64 12.14 0.61
CA PHE A 106 9.73 11.88 1.55
C PHE A 106 10.83 12.94 1.52
N GLY A 107 10.91 13.71 0.45
CA GLY A 107 11.81 14.86 0.32
C GLY A 107 13.27 14.48 0.06
N VAL A 108 13.53 13.38 -0.65
CA VAL A 108 14.88 12.94 -1.01
C VAL A 108 15.15 13.08 -2.50
N ASP A 109 14.24 12.64 -3.35
CA ASP A 109 14.37 12.66 -4.81
C ASP A 109 13.01 12.99 -5.43
N ASP A 110 12.58 14.21 -5.24
CA ASP A 110 11.24 14.70 -5.57
C ASP A 110 10.84 14.49 -7.05
N GLU A 111 11.82 14.44 -7.95
CA GLU A 111 11.55 14.27 -9.39
C GLU A 111 11.29 12.79 -9.77
N ASN A 112 11.76 11.85 -8.95
CA ASN A 112 11.69 10.42 -9.23
C ASN A 112 10.89 9.64 -8.19
N GLU A 113 10.26 10.31 -7.24
CA GLU A 113 9.40 9.64 -6.27
C GLU A 113 8.21 8.98 -6.97
N GLY A 114 8.10 7.66 -6.82
CA GLY A 114 7.02 6.84 -7.34
C GLY A 114 6.10 6.33 -6.23
N LEU A 115 4.98 5.73 -6.63
CA LEU A 115 4.11 5.03 -5.70
C LEU A 115 4.85 3.87 -5.05
N ALA A 116 4.70 3.71 -3.73
CA ALA A 116 5.27 2.57 -3.02
C ALA A 116 4.57 1.28 -3.43
N THR A 117 5.30 0.38 -4.04
CA THR A 117 4.83 -0.95 -4.44
C THR A 117 5.76 -2.01 -3.88
N GLY A 118 5.25 -3.23 -3.70
CA GLY A 118 6.06 -4.34 -3.23
C GLY A 118 5.29 -5.64 -3.16
N THR A 119 5.99 -6.74 -2.89
CA THR A 119 5.40 -8.04 -2.65
C THR A 119 5.18 -8.22 -1.16
N GLU A 120 4.01 -7.82 -0.67
CA GLU A 120 3.66 -7.86 0.75
C GLU A 120 2.81 -9.07 1.12
N ASN A 121 2.10 -9.64 0.14
CA ASN A 121 1.22 -10.78 0.33
C ASN A 121 1.70 -11.98 -0.46
N PHE A 122 1.65 -13.14 0.18
CA PHE A 122 2.09 -14.41 -0.40
C PHE A 122 1.00 -15.45 -0.30
N TRP A 123 0.83 -16.23 -1.34
CA TRP A 123 0.01 -17.44 -1.28
C TRP A 123 0.86 -18.59 -0.75
N CYS A 124 0.31 -19.30 0.22
CA CYS A 124 0.94 -20.47 0.80
C CYS A 124 0.13 -21.71 0.48
N VAL A 125 0.80 -22.76 0.01
CA VAL A 125 0.20 -24.05 -0.19
C VAL A 125 0.45 -24.93 1.03
N ASN A 126 -0.59 -25.53 1.60
CA ASN A 126 -0.43 -26.46 2.72
C ASN A 126 0.22 -27.76 2.23
N LYS A 127 1.48 -27.98 2.56
CA LYS A 127 2.24 -29.17 2.16
C LYS A 127 1.74 -30.48 2.77
N GLU A 128 0.91 -30.42 3.81
CA GLU A 128 0.33 -31.60 4.48
C GLU A 128 -1.06 -31.96 3.91
N ALA A 129 -1.56 -31.21 2.93
CA ALA A 129 -2.80 -31.56 2.23
C ALA A 129 -2.60 -32.75 1.29
N SER A 130 -3.69 -33.30 0.77
CA SER A 130 -3.60 -34.37 -0.24
C SER A 130 -2.94 -33.85 -1.54
N GLU A 131 -2.32 -34.74 -2.31
CA GLU A 131 -1.71 -34.36 -3.60
C GLU A 131 -2.76 -33.74 -4.54
N GLU A 132 -4.00 -34.21 -4.52
CA GLU A 132 -5.11 -33.69 -5.30
C GLU A 132 -5.46 -32.26 -4.90
N ASP A 133 -5.54 -31.96 -3.58
CA ASP A 133 -5.82 -30.62 -3.08
C ASP A 133 -4.67 -29.65 -3.36
N ILE A 134 -3.43 -30.10 -3.24
CA ILE A 134 -2.25 -29.31 -3.60
C ILE A 134 -2.31 -28.94 -5.08
N GLN A 135 -2.55 -29.91 -5.96
CA GLN A 135 -2.62 -29.68 -7.39
C GLN A 135 -3.77 -28.72 -7.74
N ALA A 136 -4.96 -28.94 -7.19
CA ALA A 136 -6.10 -28.04 -7.40
C ALA A 136 -5.80 -26.59 -6.94
N THR A 137 -5.09 -26.46 -5.82
CA THR A 137 -4.65 -25.14 -5.32
C THR A 137 -3.68 -24.46 -6.30
N LEU A 138 -2.69 -25.22 -6.80
CA LEU A 138 -1.72 -24.68 -7.76
C LEU A 138 -2.39 -24.30 -9.11
N ASP A 139 -3.34 -25.13 -9.57
CA ASP A 139 -4.12 -24.85 -10.78
C ASP A 139 -4.96 -23.57 -10.62
N PHE A 140 -5.58 -23.37 -9.46
CA PHE A 140 -6.31 -22.13 -9.16
C PHE A 140 -5.38 -20.92 -9.10
N MET A 141 -4.24 -21.01 -8.43
CA MET A 141 -3.25 -19.93 -8.40
C MET A 141 -2.77 -19.58 -9.81
N ASN A 142 -2.47 -20.59 -10.63
CA ASN A 142 -2.08 -20.38 -12.02
C ASN A 142 -3.21 -19.73 -12.84
N TRP A 143 -4.45 -20.15 -12.63
CA TRP A 143 -5.60 -19.53 -13.28
C TRP A 143 -5.74 -18.06 -12.92
N CYS A 144 -5.60 -17.70 -11.64
CA CYS A 144 -5.66 -16.30 -11.19
C CYS A 144 -4.68 -15.38 -11.92
N VAL A 145 -3.45 -15.88 -12.23
CA VAL A 145 -2.39 -15.04 -12.80
C VAL A 145 -2.22 -15.19 -14.33
N THR A 146 -2.95 -16.12 -14.97
CA THR A 146 -2.81 -16.38 -16.41
C THR A 146 -4.11 -16.25 -17.20
N SER A 147 -5.27 -16.42 -16.58
CA SER A 147 -6.55 -16.28 -17.27
C SER A 147 -6.96 -14.81 -17.40
N GLU A 148 -7.75 -14.49 -18.40
CA GLU A 148 -8.31 -13.15 -18.58
C GLU A 148 -9.20 -12.77 -17.39
N ASP A 149 -10.09 -13.67 -16.97
CA ASP A 149 -11.01 -13.41 -15.84
C ASP A 149 -10.24 -13.27 -14.51
N GLY A 150 -9.23 -14.12 -14.27
CA GLY A 150 -8.43 -14.07 -13.05
C GLY A 150 -7.60 -12.79 -12.93
N THR A 151 -6.88 -12.43 -13.99
CA THR A 151 -6.06 -11.21 -14.02
C THR A 151 -6.92 -9.95 -13.95
N LYS A 152 -8.08 -9.95 -14.60
CA LYS A 152 -9.03 -8.84 -14.52
C LYS A 152 -9.60 -8.70 -13.11
N ALA A 153 -10.05 -9.78 -12.49
CA ALA A 153 -10.58 -9.73 -11.13
C ALA A 153 -9.53 -9.21 -10.13
N MET A 154 -8.27 -9.61 -10.26
CA MET A 154 -7.21 -9.14 -9.38
C MET A 154 -6.91 -7.64 -9.59
N SER A 155 -6.86 -7.14 -10.82
CA SER A 155 -6.53 -5.74 -11.09
C SER A 155 -7.71 -4.79 -10.90
N GLU A 156 -8.91 -5.13 -11.42
CA GLU A 156 -10.08 -4.25 -11.40
C GLU A 156 -10.88 -4.37 -10.11
N ASP A 157 -11.24 -5.61 -9.71
CA ASP A 157 -12.15 -5.80 -8.58
C ASP A 157 -11.44 -5.71 -7.23
N MET A 158 -10.19 -6.18 -7.16
CA MET A 158 -9.38 -6.20 -5.93
C MET A 158 -8.39 -5.04 -5.83
N GLY A 159 -8.13 -4.32 -6.92
CA GLY A 159 -7.20 -3.20 -6.97
C GLY A 159 -5.74 -3.59 -6.68
N PHE A 160 -5.35 -4.80 -7.06
CA PHE A 160 -3.98 -5.28 -6.84
C PHE A 160 -3.05 -4.82 -7.97
N THR A 161 -1.89 -4.34 -7.60
CA THR A 161 -0.77 -4.20 -8.53
C THR A 161 -0.15 -5.57 -8.76
N ILE A 162 -0.31 -6.11 -9.96
CA ILE A 162 0.09 -7.48 -10.30
C ILE A 162 1.49 -7.49 -10.91
N PRO A 163 2.49 -8.17 -10.31
CA PRO A 163 3.88 -8.15 -10.78
C PRO A 163 4.16 -9.17 -11.89
N PHE A 164 3.15 -9.66 -12.60
CA PHE A 164 3.29 -10.66 -13.67
C PHE A 164 3.13 -10.01 -15.04
N LYS A 165 3.83 -10.53 -16.04
CA LYS A 165 3.75 -10.06 -17.44
C LYS A 165 2.38 -10.24 -18.08
N THR A 166 1.53 -11.07 -17.50
CA THR A 166 0.16 -11.33 -17.91
C THR A 166 -0.85 -10.37 -17.28
N ALA A 167 -0.39 -9.48 -16.39
CA ALA A 167 -1.25 -8.50 -15.74
C ALA A 167 -1.94 -7.60 -16.75
N GLN A 168 -3.19 -7.30 -16.51
CA GLN A 168 -3.93 -6.26 -17.22
C GLN A 168 -3.77 -4.94 -16.46
N GLU A 169 -3.63 -3.84 -17.19
CA GLU A 169 -3.68 -2.52 -16.57
C GLU A 169 -5.11 -2.24 -16.10
N PRO A 170 -5.31 -1.74 -14.86
CA PRO A 170 -6.62 -1.33 -14.41
C PRO A 170 -7.15 -0.17 -15.25
N THR A 171 -8.46 -0.07 -15.38
CA THR A 171 -9.13 1.00 -16.16
C THR A 171 -9.47 2.22 -15.30
N ASN A 172 -9.28 2.13 -14.00
CA ASN A 172 -9.53 3.21 -13.04
C ASN A 172 -8.31 4.12 -12.85
N VAL A 173 -8.48 5.20 -12.08
CA VAL A 173 -7.47 6.25 -11.85
C VAL A 173 -6.33 5.84 -10.90
N PHE A 174 -6.44 4.68 -10.21
CA PHE A 174 -5.45 4.21 -9.22
C PHE A 174 -4.43 3.24 -9.79
#